data_e460af82f0849cb314c1ec4efbb9522f
#
_entry.id   e460af82f0849cb314c1ec4efbb9522f
#
_cell.length_a   1.000
_cell.length_b   1.000
_cell.length_c   1.000
_cell.angle_alpha   90.00
_cell.angle_beta   90.00
_cell.angle_gamma   90.00
#
_symmetry.space_group_name_H-M   'P 1'
#
loop_
_entity.id
_entity.type
_entity.pdbx_description
1 polymer ?
#
loop_
_entity_poly.entity_id
_entity_poly.type
_entity_poly.pdbx_seq_one_letter_code
_entity_poly.pdbx_strand_id
1 'polypeptide(L)'
;MEETLNAAYGEGLLSQRTLLLRLDVLFGHELVDPARLVGDLTLRAPARRLDQVRQRAAALLRRALDGPAAAPPPALLALDWTGACEELLLGRHIACDVVLEHPSVSRRHVRLSFRDGHWVLRDLDSTNGTRINGRRVVRCRLEPGDRLRLGSAELLVD
;
A
#
# COMPACT_ATOMS: atom_id res chain seq x y z
N MET A 1 -10.83 34.40 -10.18
CA MET A 1 -12.05 33.67 -10.50
C MET A 1 -11.99 33.02 -11.87
N GLU A 2 -11.59 33.75 -12.89
CA GLU A 2 -11.33 33.21 -14.24
C GLU A 2 -10.31 32.05 -14.20
N GLU A 3 -9.22 32.21 -13.45
CA GLU A 3 -8.21 31.15 -13.26
C GLU A 3 -8.80 29.88 -12.61
N THR A 4 -9.73 30.01 -11.68
CA THR A 4 -10.40 28.90 -11.02
C THR A 4 -11.30 28.12 -11.98
N LEU A 5 -12.00 28.80 -12.87
CA LEU A 5 -12.85 28.19 -13.89
C LEU A 5 -12.01 27.49 -14.98
N ASN A 6 -10.89 28.12 -15.39
CA ASN A 6 -9.95 27.52 -16.33
C ASN A 6 -9.24 26.29 -15.74
N ALA A 7 -8.86 26.33 -14.46
CA ALA A 7 -8.30 25.18 -13.76
C ALA A 7 -9.31 24.02 -13.68
N ALA A 8 -10.56 24.30 -13.33
CA ALA A 8 -11.63 23.29 -13.27
C ALA A 8 -11.94 22.68 -14.64
N TYR A 9 -11.79 23.43 -15.73
CA TYR A 9 -11.88 22.89 -17.09
C TYR A 9 -10.68 22.00 -17.41
N GLY A 10 -9.47 22.43 -17.08
CA GLY A 10 -8.25 21.62 -17.28
C GLY A 10 -8.26 20.30 -16.51
N GLU A 11 -8.91 20.26 -15.35
CA GLU A 11 -9.11 19.06 -14.53
C GLU A 11 -10.29 18.19 -14.98
N GLY A 12 -11.01 18.59 -16.06
CA GLY A 12 -12.15 17.85 -16.59
C GLY A 12 -13.42 17.92 -15.72
N LEU A 13 -13.47 18.85 -14.77
CA LEU A 13 -14.63 19.09 -13.89
C LEU A 13 -15.72 19.91 -14.60
N LEU A 14 -15.35 20.66 -15.64
CA LEU A 14 -16.25 21.47 -16.46
C LEU A 14 -16.15 21.06 -17.93
N SER A 15 -17.29 21.00 -18.60
CA SER A 15 -17.30 20.90 -20.05
C SER A 15 -16.98 22.27 -20.67
N GLN A 16 -16.43 22.29 -21.89
CA GLN A 16 -16.14 23.51 -22.62
C GLN A 16 -17.38 24.43 -22.71
N ARG A 17 -18.56 23.85 -22.92
CA ARG A 17 -19.83 24.58 -22.98
C ARG A 17 -20.19 25.22 -21.65
N THR A 18 -19.97 24.53 -20.53
CA THR A 18 -20.23 25.07 -19.19
C THR A 18 -19.22 26.14 -18.79
N LEU A 19 -17.95 26.00 -19.20
CA LEU A 19 -16.93 27.00 -19.00
C LEU A 19 -17.32 28.30 -19.73
N LEU A 20 -17.68 28.22 -21.01
CA LEU A 20 -18.08 29.40 -21.81
C LEU A 20 -19.30 30.09 -21.23
N LEU A 21 -20.32 29.34 -20.80
CA LEU A 21 -21.50 29.87 -20.14
C LEU A 21 -21.16 30.62 -18.84
N ARG A 22 -20.27 30.09 -18.02
CA ARG A 22 -19.85 30.74 -16.77
C ARG A 22 -18.96 31.94 -16.98
N LEU A 23 -18.13 31.92 -18.02
CA LEU A 23 -17.35 33.10 -18.42
C LEU A 23 -18.24 34.22 -18.98
N ASP A 24 -19.27 33.86 -19.75
CA ASP A 24 -20.24 34.82 -20.29
C ASP A 24 -21.03 35.51 -19.16
N VAL A 25 -21.40 34.79 -18.13
CA VAL A 25 -22.04 35.35 -16.92
C VAL A 25 -21.08 36.26 -16.11
N LEU A 26 -19.79 35.89 -16.05
CA LEU A 26 -18.76 36.65 -15.35
C LEU A 26 -18.47 38.02 -16.03
N PHE A 27 -18.51 38.06 -17.36
CA PHE A 27 -18.23 39.25 -18.15
C PHE A 27 -19.51 40.00 -18.60
N GLY A 28 -20.69 39.36 -18.39
CA GLY A 28 -21.98 40.00 -18.58
C GLY A 28 -22.30 40.99 -17.46
N HIS A 29 -22.98 42.10 -17.80
CA HIS A 29 -23.27 43.23 -16.89
C HIS A 29 -24.32 42.92 -15.81
N GLU A 30 -24.62 41.68 -15.50
CA GLU A 30 -25.57 41.31 -14.46
C GLU A 30 -24.85 41.01 -13.16
N LEU A 31 -25.29 41.62 -12.05
CA LEU A 31 -24.78 41.42 -10.70
C LEU A 31 -25.09 39.99 -10.22
N VAL A 32 -24.27 39.01 -10.64
CA VAL A 32 -24.37 37.63 -10.19
C VAL A 32 -23.39 37.41 -9.05
N ASP A 33 -23.89 36.85 -7.96
CA ASP A 33 -23.08 36.51 -6.80
C ASP A 33 -21.97 35.50 -7.21
N PRO A 34 -20.69 35.90 -7.12
CA PRO A 34 -19.59 35.05 -7.53
C PRO A 34 -19.52 33.72 -6.79
N ALA A 35 -20.05 33.63 -5.57
CA ALA A 35 -20.06 32.40 -4.77
C ALA A 35 -20.97 31.33 -5.38
N ARG A 36 -22.00 31.71 -6.12
CA ARG A 36 -22.92 30.78 -6.81
C ARG A 36 -22.32 30.15 -8.06
N LEU A 37 -21.36 30.80 -8.70
CA LEU A 37 -20.72 30.32 -9.93
C LEU A 37 -19.69 29.20 -9.65
N VAL A 38 -19.17 29.14 -8.43
CA VAL A 38 -18.10 28.19 -8.03
C VAL A 38 -18.57 27.25 -6.91
N GLY A 39 -19.69 27.54 -6.26
CA GLY A 39 -20.17 26.82 -5.08
C GLY A 39 -20.58 25.34 -5.31
N ASP A 40 -20.85 24.98 -6.57
CA ASP A 40 -21.15 23.61 -6.97
C ASP A 40 -19.89 22.83 -7.43
N LEU A 41 -18.77 23.54 -7.60
CA LEU A 41 -17.47 22.95 -7.89
C LEU A 41 -16.83 22.45 -6.58
N THR A 42 -17.52 21.54 -5.88
CA THR A 42 -16.82 20.73 -4.88
C THR A 42 -15.81 19.90 -5.64
N LEU A 43 -14.54 20.27 -5.51
CA LEU A 43 -13.40 19.44 -5.88
C LEU A 43 -13.59 18.09 -5.20
N ARG A 44 -14.26 17.20 -5.89
CA ARG A 44 -14.29 15.79 -5.54
C ARG A 44 -12.92 15.27 -5.93
N ALA A 45 -11.90 15.72 -5.18
CA ALA A 45 -10.57 15.15 -5.28
C ALA A 45 -10.76 13.63 -5.28
N PRO A 46 -10.15 12.91 -6.20
CA PRO A 46 -10.07 11.46 -6.09
C PRO A 46 -9.21 11.17 -4.86
N ALA A 47 -9.83 11.25 -3.68
CA ALA A 47 -9.21 11.12 -2.36
C ALA A 47 -8.31 9.89 -2.24
N ARG A 48 -8.58 8.88 -3.07
CA ARG A 48 -7.82 7.63 -3.07
C ARG A 48 -6.42 7.72 -3.68
N ARG A 49 -6.16 8.63 -4.63
CA ARG A 49 -4.82 8.75 -5.25
C ARG A 49 -3.92 9.71 -4.47
N LEU A 50 -4.47 10.80 -3.97
CA LEU A 50 -3.72 11.78 -3.16
C LEU A 50 -3.34 11.22 -1.80
N ASP A 51 -4.21 10.42 -1.17
CA ASP A 51 -3.89 9.75 0.09
C ASP A 51 -2.80 8.69 -0.09
N GLN A 52 -2.80 7.95 -1.20
CA GLN A 52 -1.71 7.02 -1.50
C GLN A 52 -0.38 7.73 -1.77
N VAL A 53 -0.40 8.87 -2.45
CA VAL A 53 0.81 9.67 -2.71
C VAL A 53 1.28 10.35 -1.43
N ARG A 54 0.37 10.90 -0.61
CA ARG A 54 0.70 11.47 0.71
C ARG A 54 1.21 10.42 1.68
N GLN A 55 0.60 9.24 1.73
CA GLN A 55 1.08 8.13 2.55
C GLN A 55 2.45 7.62 2.10
N ARG A 56 2.70 7.56 0.78
CA ARG A 56 4.02 7.21 0.25
C ARG A 56 5.06 8.30 0.52
N ALA A 57 4.72 9.56 0.34
CA ALA A 57 5.59 10.68 0.64
C ALA A 57 5.87 10.80 2.15
N ALA A 58 4.86 10.61 3.00
CA ALA A 58 5.01 10.60 4.46
C ALA A 58 5.85 9.39 4.93
N ALA A 59 5.70 8.23 4.31
CA ALA A 59 6.51 7.05 4.59
C ALA A 59 7.96 7.24 4.16
N LEU A 60 8.20 7.89 3.01
CA LEU A 60 9.55 8.24 2.55
C LEU A 60 10.20 9.31 3.44
N LEU A 61 9.43 10.32 3.87
CA LEU A 61 9.91 11.37 4.75
C LEU A 61 10.22 10.84 6.15
N ARG A 62 9.37 9.97 6.71
CA ARG A 62 9.65 9.26 7.97
C ARG A 62 10.90 8.42 7.86
N ARG A 63 11.09 7.71 6.75
CA ARG A 63 12.28 6.90 6.51
C ARG A 63 13.55 7.74 6.34
N ALA A 64 13.45 9.00 5.90
CA ALA A 64 14.56 9.94 5.77
C ALA A 64 14.88 10.67 7.09
N LEU A 65 13.88 10.87 7.95
CA LEU A 65 14.02 11.54 9.26
C LEU A 65 14.37 10.55 10.38
N ASP A 66 13.88 9.31 10.30
CA ASP A 66 14.39 8.21 11.10
C ASP A 66 15.73 7.81 10.48
N GLY A 67 16.81 8.36 10.96
CA GLY A 67 18.15 7.83 10.72
C GLY A 67 18.15 6.31 10.93
N PRO A 68 19.21 5.55 10.63
CA PRO A 68 19.21 4.12 10.76
C PRO A 68 18.95 3.72 12.22
N ALA A 69 17.69 3.83 12.62
CA ALA A 69 17.21 3.15 13.81
C ALA A 69 17.50 1.68 13.55
N ALA A 70 18.34 1.09 14.35
CA ALA A 70 18.66 -0.32 14.28
C ALA A 70 17.34 -1.06 14.11
N ALA A 71 17.14 -1.69 12.95
CA ALA A 71 15.93 -2.46 12.71
C ALA A 71 15.77 -3.43 13.90
N PRO A 72 14.59 -3.55 14.47
CA PRO A 72 14.39 -4.52 15.55
C PRO A 72 14.92 -5.86 15.07
N PRO A 73 15.56 -6.64 15.95
CA PRO A 73 16.11 -7.94 15.59
C PRO A 73 15.00 -8.75 14.90
N PRO A 74 15.31 -9.51 13.83
CA PRO A 74 14.33 -10.32 13.15
C PRO A 74 13.67 -11.27 14.16
N ALA A 75 12.36 -11.36 14.12
CA ALA A 75 11.64 -12.32 14.95
C ALA A 75 12.02 -13.75 14.51
N LEU A 76 12.18 -14.67 15.47
CA LEU A 76 12.49 -16.05 15.17
C LEU A 76 11.23 -16.77 14.68
N LEU A 77 11.31 -17.43 13.55
CA LEU A 77 10.29 -18.34 13.02
C LEU A 77 10.74 -19.77 13.28
N ALA A 78 10.35 -20.32 14.42
CA ALA A 78 10.64 -21.70 14.75
C ALA A 78 9.74 -22.62 13.90
N LEU A 79 10.34 -23.43 13.06
CA LEU A 79 9.66 -24.41 12.22
C LEU A 79 9.89 -25.81 12.75
N ASP A 80 8.85 -26.62 12.69
CA ASP A 80 8.99 -28.06 13.00
C ASP A 80 9.53 -28.82 11.80
N TRP A 81 10.75 -29.29 11.89
CA TRP A 81 11.43 -30.07 10.86
C TRP A 81 11.19 -31.59 10.98
N THR A 82 10.40 -32.03 11.98
CA THR A 82 10.07 -33.45 12.16
C THR A 82 8.87 -33.89 11.32
N GLY A 83 8.09 -32.91 10.81
CA GLY A 83 6.91 -33.17 10.00
C GLY A 83 5.62 -33.35 10.81
N ALA A 84 5.63 -33.04 12.11
CA ALA A 84 4.41 -33.07 12.92
C ALA A 84 3.42 -31.97 12.50
N CYS A 85 3.94 -30.87 11.89
CA CYS A 85 3.14 -29.83 11.28
C CYS A 85 3.36 -29.84 9.77
N GLU A 86 2.30 -30.00 8.99
CA GLU A 86 2.40 -30.11 7.53
C GLU A 86 2.18 -28.78 6.80
N GLU A 87 1.49 -27.84 7.41
CA GLU A 87 1.14 -26.56 6.76
C GLU A 87 1.04 -25.43 7.79
N LEU A 88 1.56 -24.24 7.44
CA LEU A 88 1.43 -23.01 8.21
C LEU A 88 1.07 -21.86 7.30
N LEU A 89 0.13 -21.03 7.73
CA LEU A 89 -0.26 -19.81 7.06
C LEU A 89 0.29 -18.60 7.83
N LEU A 90 1.05 -17.74 7.15
CA LEU A 90 1.58 -16.51 7.73
C LEU A 90 0.91 -15.30 7.12
N GLY A 91 0.56 -14.33 7.94
CA GLY A 91 -0.07 -13.10 7.48
C GLY A 91 -0.50 -12.19 8.62
N ARG A 92 -1.17 -11.10 8.27
CA ARG A 92 -1.65 -10.11 9.25
C ARG A 92 -3.02 -10.46 9.85
N HIS A 93 -3.74 -11.39 9.25
CA HIS A 93 -5.08 -11.75 9.72
C HIS A 93 -4.98 -12.70 10.91
N ILE A 94 -5.86 -12.51 11.90
CA ILE A 94 -5.90 -13.32 13.13
C ILE A 94 -6.16 -14.82 12.89
N ALA A 95 -6.72 -15.18 11.74
CA ALA A 95 -6.91 -16.58 11.34
C ALA A 95 -5.66 -17.23 10.72
N CYS A 96 -4.51 -16.55 10.69
CA CYS A 96 -3.24 -17.15 10.30
C CYS A 96 -2.62 -17.87 11.50
N ASP A 97 -1.85 -18.93 11.24
CA ASP A 97 -1.13 -19.66 12.27
C ASP A 97 -0.01 -18.80 12.88
N VAL A 98 0.64 -17.98 12.05
CA VAL A 98 1.61 -16.97 12.49
C VAL A 98 1.08 -15.60 12.11
N VAL A 99 0.71 -14.81 13.13
CA VAL A 99 0.17 -13.47 12.94
C VAL A 99 1.30 -12.44 13.02
N LEU A 100 1.46 -11.66 11.94
CA LEU A 100 2.45 -10.59 11.83
C LEU A 100 1.73 -9.25 11.79
N GLU A 101 1.69 -8.55 12.91
CA GLU A 101 0.98 -7.26 13.08
C GLU A 101 1.73 -6.10 12.42
N HIS A 102 2.03 -6.24 11.13
CA HIS A 102 2.67 -5.16 10.36
C HIS A 102 1.80 -4.77 9.17
N PRO A 103 1.53 -3.46 8.95
CA PRO A 103 0.62 -2.99 7.89
C PRO A 103 1.09 -3.34 6.47
N SER A 104 2.38 -3.59 6.26
CA SER A 104 2.93 -4.02 4.97
C SER A 104 2.72 -5.51 4.70
N VAL A 105 2.31 -6.31 5.68
CA VAL A 105 2.02 -7.72 5.52
C VAL A 105 0.58 -7.90 5.07
N SER A 106 0.35 -8.70 4.02
CA SER A 106 -0.99 -9.03 3.53
C SER A 106 -1.74 -9.87 4.56
N ARG A 107 -3.08 -9.82 4.55
CA ARG A 107 -3.92 -10.61 5.47
C ARG A 107 -3.56 -12.09 5.47
N ARG A 108 -3.36 -12.65 4.29
CA ARG A 108 -2.77 -13.97 4.03
C ARG A 108 -1.61 -13.70 3.10
N HIS A 109 -0.38 -13.87 3.56
CA HIS A 109 0.80 -13.43 2.82
C HIS A 109 1.52 -14.60 2.18
N VAL A 110 1.89 -15.59 2.97
CA VAL A 110 2.56 -16.80 2.50
C VAL A 110 1.97 -18.03 3.15
N ARG A 111 2.09 -19.15 2.45
CA ARG A 111 1.83 -20.49 2.94
C ARG A 111 3.15 -21.25 2.99
N LEU A 112 3.41 -21.89 4.08
CA LEU A 112 4.48 -22.86 4.24
C LEU A 112 3.87 -24.26 4.19
N SER A 113 4.47 -25.17 3.47
CA SER A 113 4.04 -26.58 3.42
C SER A 113 5.25 -27.48 3.60
N PHE A 114 5.17 -28.43 4.54
CA PHE A 114 6.22 -29.41 4.75
C PHE A 114 6.07 -30.56 3.76
N ARG A 115 7.10 -30.78 2.94
CA ARG A 115 7.11 -31.80 1.88
C ARG A 115 8.49 -32.39 1.77
N ASP A 116 8.56 -33.72 1.73
CA ASP A 116 9.82 -34.48 1.51
C ASP A 116 10.96 -34.05 2.46
N GLY A 117 10.62 -33.82 3.74
CA GLY A 117 11.59 -33.38 4.75
C GLY A 117 11.99 -31.92 4.70
N HIS A 118 11.25 -31.09 3.97
CA HIS A 118 11.58 -29.65 3.78
C HIS A 118 10.37 -28.75 3.82
N TRP A 119 10.55 -27.55 4.35
CA TRP A 119 9.56 -26.50 4.25
C TRP A 119 9.63 -25.81 2.88
N VAL A 120 8.50 -25.73 2.19
CA VAL A 120 8.33 -25.03 0.94
C VAL A 120 7.44 -23.82 1.17
N LEU A 121 7.98 -22.63 0.96
CA LEU A 121 7.25 -21.38 0.99
C LEU A 121 6.55 -21.13 -0.36
N ARG A 122 5.30 -20.64 -0.29
CA ARG A 122 4.56 -20.13 -1.44
C ARG A 122 3.94 -18.76 -1.10
N ASP A 123 4.26 -17.74 -1.88
CA ASP A 123 3.61 -16.43 -1.81
C ASP A 123 2.16 -16.54 -2.30
N LEU A 124 1.23 -15.89 -1.61
CA LEU A 124 -0.21 -15.90 -1.92
C LEU A 124 -0.64 -14.59 -2.59
N ASP A 125 0.08 -14.17 -3.63
CA ASP A 125 -0.11 -12.91 -4.34
C ASP A 125 -0.08 -11.70 -3.39
N SER A 126 0.91 -11.70 -2.52
CA SER A 126 1.05 -10.68 -1.51
C SER A 126 1.33 -9.29 -2.12
N THR A 127 0.74 -8.24 -1.54
CA THR A 127 0.83 -6.86 -2.07
C THR A 127 2.26 -6.34 -2.19
N ASN A 128 3.10 -6.63 -1.19
CA ASN A 128 4.48 -6.14 -1.14
C ASN A 128 5.51 -7.20 -1.52
N GLY A 129 5.07 -8.43 -1.70
CA GLY A 129 5.90 -9.56 -2.09
C GLY A 129 6.72 -10.13 -0.94
N THR A 130 7.19 -11.34 -1.18
CA THR A 130 8.03 -12.13 -0.27
C THR A 130 9.47 -12.14 -0.74
N ARG A 131 10.41 -12.07 0.19
CA ARG A 131 11.85 -12.18 -0.10
C ARG A 131 12.51 -13.16 0.85
N ILE A 132 13.46 -13.95 0.31
CA ILE A 132 14.35 -14.81 1.07
C ILE A 132 15.77 -14.37 0.79
N ASN A 133 16.54 -14.08 1.83
CA ASN A 133 17.92 -13.59 1.73
C ASN A 133 18.07 -12.40 0.76
N GLY A 134 17.07 -11.50 0.76
CA GLY A 134 17.00 -10.32 -0.09
C GLY A 134 16.44 -10.55 -1.51
N ARG A 135 16.32 -11.78 -1.98
CA ARG A 135 15.77 -12.13 -3.30
C ARG A 135 14.26 -12.30 -3.26
N ARG A 136 13.55 -11.69 -4.20
CA ARG A 136 12.10 -11.86 -4.32
C ARG A 136 11.76 -13.26 -4.81
N VAL A 137 10.81 -13.92 -4.15
CA VAL A 137 10.41 -15.29 -4.46
C VAL A 137 8.89 -15.40 -4.49
N VAL A 138 8.39 -16.30 -5.35
CA VAL A 138 6.98 -16.73 -5.36
C VAL A 138 6.86 -18.10 -4.72
N ARG A 139 7.85 -18.94 -4.93
CA ARG A 139 7.97 -20.27 -4.32
C ARG A 139 9.43 -20.56 -4.07
N CYS A 140 9.75 -21.04 -2.89
CA CYS A 140 11.13 -21.39 -2.52
C CYS A 140 11.12 -22.44 -1.41
N ARG A 141 12.14 -23.29 -1.40
CA ARG A 141 12.44 -24.17 -0.28
C ARG A 141 13.14 -23.34 0.79
N LEU A 142 12.78 -23.55 2.04
CA LEU A 142 13.40 -22.89 3.19
C LEU A 142 14.49 -23.78 3.79
N GLU A 143 15.51 -23.13 4.31
CA GLU A 143 16.58 -23.75 5.07
C GLU A 143 16.70 -23.05 6.43
N PRO A 144 17.15 -23.77 7.49
CA PRO A 144 17.49 -23.11 8.74
C PRO A 144 18.51 -21.99 8.53
N GLY A 145 18.28 -20.83 9.15
CA GLY A 145 19.11 -19.64 8.97
C GLY A 145 18.68 -18.71 7.84
N ASP A 146 17.65 -19.07 7.05
CA ASP A 146 17.13 -18.17 6.02
C ASP A 146 16.49 -16.93 6.62
N ARG A 147 16.75 -15.78 6.02
CA ARG A 147 16.09 -14.50 6.34
C ARG A 147 14.88 -14.32 5.45
N LEU A 148 13.71 -14.51 6.03
CA LEU A 148 12.43 -14.33 5.38
C LEU A 148 11.91 -12.91 5.61
N ARG A 149 11.57 -12.19 4.54
CA ARG A 149 10.99 -10.86 4.60
C ARG A 149 9.62 -10.83 3.92
N LEU A 150 8.60 -10.48 4.70
CA LEU A 150 7.21 -10.35 4.27
C LEU A 150 6.82 -8.86 4.31
N GLY A 151 6.83 -8.21 3.15
CA GLY A 151 6.73 -6.74 3.11
C GLY A 151 7.91 -6.08 3.82
N SER A 152 7.69 -5.48 5.01
CA SER A 152 8.74 -4.91 5.85
C SER A 152 9.01 -5.72 7.13
N ALA A 153 8.25 -6.78 7.39
CA ALA A 153 8.51 -7.67 8.51
C ALA A 153 9.63 -8.66 8.17
N GLU A 154 10.60 -8.82 9.07
CA GLU A 154 11.72 -9.74 8.91
C GLU A 154 11.64 -10.86 9.94
N LEU A 155 11.84 -12.09 9.47
CA LEU A 155 11.84 -13.31 10.25
C LEU A 155 13.13 -14.06 9.97
N LEU A 156 13.68 -14.71 10.98
CA LEU A 156 14.78 -15.68 10.84
C LEU A 156 14.22 -17.09 11.01
N VAL A 157 14.44 -17.93 10.03
CA VAL A 157 14.03 -19.36 10.07
C VAL A 157 15.02 -20.13 10.96
N ASP A 158 14.48 -20.91 11.91
CA ASP A 158 15.25 -21.79 12.81
C ASP A 158 14.90 -23.24 12.54
#